data_c6413dfe7e4caae2cc624c36c8e2a26b
#
_entry.id   c6413dfe7e4caae2cc624c36c8e2a26b
#
_cell.length_a   1.000
_cell.length_b   1.000
_cell.length_c   1.000
_cell.angle_alpha   90.00
_cell.angle_beta   90.00
_cell.angle_gamma   90.00
#
_symmetry.space_group_name_H-M   'P 1'
#
loop_
_entity.id
_entity.type
_entity.pdbx_description
1 polymer ?
#
loop_
_entity_poly.entity_id
_entity_poly.type
_entity_poly.pdbx_seq_one_letter_code
_entity_poly.pdbx_strand_id
1 'polypeptide(L)'
;MRVSKETVVGIEYTLKDDKGNVLDASTSHGPMEYLHGASNIIPGLEQGLEGLTAGDTKTVVVQPVDAYGEYSDKLIQRVPIDRFGANKVEIGMRFHAETNLGMRVLVIRHVDEQEAVLDGNHELAGKTLTFDVKVVSVRAAELTELAHGHPHQEGGCCGGGGCGSGESEGGCCSSE
;
A
#
# COMPACT_ATOMS: atom_id res chain seq x y z
N MET A 1 -17.49 -6.95 -17.73
CA MET A 1 -17.81 -7.11 -16.30
C MET A 1 -17.66 -5.74 -15.66
N ARG A 2 -18.42 -5.40 -14.63
CA ARG A 2 -18.34 -4.11 -13.94
C ARG A 2 -17.59 -4.25 -12.62
N VAL A 3 -16.89 -3.21 -12.23
CA VAL A 3 -16.26 -3.13 -10.91
C VAL A 3 -17.35 -3.17 -9.84
N SER A 4 -17.28 -4.15 -8.98
CA SER A 4 -18.20 -4.37 -7.86
C SER A 4 -17.48 -5.12 -6.74
N LYS A 5 -18.11 -5.26 -5.59
CA LYS A 5 -17.56 -6.07 -4.50
C LYS A 5 -17.23 -7.49 -5.00
N GLU A 6 -16.14 -8.05 -4.47
CA GLU A 6 -15.67 -9.41 -4.81
C GLU A 6 -15.17 -9.54 -6.26
N THR A 7 -14.71 -8.45 -6.87
CA THR A 7 -14.02 -8.48 -8.16
C THR A 7 -12.57 -8.07 -8.02
N VAL A 8 -11.69 -8.72 -8.77
CA VAL A 8 -10.31 -8.28 -8.95
C VAL A 8 -10.25 -7.33 -10.13
N VAL A 9 -9.70 -6.16 -9.88
CA VAL A 9 -9.63 -5.07 -10.85
C VAL A 9 -8.18 -4.72 -11.11
N GLY A 10 -7.79 -4.78 -12.37
CA GLY A 10 -6.50 -4.27 -12.84
C GLY A 10 -6.64 -2.82 -13.29
N ILE A 11 -5.85 -1.94 -12.70
CA ILE A 11 -5.85 -0.52 -13.00
C ILE A 11 -4.47 -0.01 -13.39
N GLU A 12 -4.43 0.89 -14.33
CA GLU A 12 -3.31 1.81 -14.53
C GLU A 12 -3.69 3.13 -13.87
N TYR A 13 -2.80 3.67 -13.04
CA TYR A 13 -3.05 4.94 -12.38
C TYR A 13 -1.87 5.90 -12.51
N THR A 14 -2.19 7.18 -12.43
CA THR A 14 -1.22 8.26 -12.26
C THR A 14 -1.69 9.13 -11.11
N LEU A 15 -0.87 9.21 -10.07
CA LEU A 15 -1.14 10.02 -8.90
C LEU A 15 -0.50 11.39 -9.06
N LYS A 16 -1.31 12.44 -8.90
CA LYS A 16 -0.88 13.84 -8.96
C LYS A 16 -1.23 14.55 -7.66
N ASP A 17 -0.42 15.52 -7.29
CA ASP A 17 -0.74 16.44 -6.20
C ASP A 17 -1.65 17.59 -6.67
N ASP A 18 -2.01 18.46 -5.75
CA ASP A 18 -2.82 19.67 -6.00
C ASP A 18 -2.17 20.65 -6.99
N LYS A 19 -0.88 20.53 -7.23
CA LYS A 19 -0.09 21.35 -8.16
C LYS A 19 0.08 20.70 -9.53
N GLY A 20 -0.45 19.48 -9.72
CA GLY A 20 -0.34 18.72 -10.94
C GLY A 20 0.97 17.96 -11.11
N ASN A 21 1.83 17.92 -10.10
CA ASN A 21 3.04 17.10 -10.15
C ASN A 21 2.70 15.64 -10.02
N VAL A 22 3.27 14.80 -10.86
CA VAL A 22 3.15 13.35 -10.75
C VAL A 22 3.99 12.87 -9.58
N LEU A 23 3.32 12.26 -8.60
CA LEU A 23 3.93 11.70 -7.41
C LEU A 23 4.23 10.21 -7.59
N ASP A 24 3.32 9.51 -8.27
CA ASP A 24 3.45 8.08 -8.53
C ASP A 24 2.66 7.68 -9.79
N ALA A 25 3.06 6.58 -10.43
CA ALA A 25 2.36 6.03 -11.58
C ALA A 25 2.63 4.53 -11.73
N SER A 26 1.59 3.76 -12.05
CA SER A 26 1.70 2.31 -12.25
C SER A 26 2.42 1.91 -13.55
N THR A 27 2.63 2.86 -14.48
CA THR A 27 3.22 2.59 -15.79
C THR A 27 4.62 1.95 -15.74
N SER A 28 5.34 2.14 -14.63
CA SER A 28 6.69 1.58 -14.44
C SER A 28 6.69 0.10 -14.04
N HIS A 29 5.59 -0.41 -13.47
CA HIS A 29 5.50 -1.75 -12.88
C HIS A 29 4.36 -2.60 -13.46
N GLY A 30 3.65 -2.08 -14.46
CA GLY A 30 2.44 -2.71 -15.01
C GLY A 30 1.16 -2.38 -14.26
N PRO A 31 0.01 -2.89 -14.71
CA PRO A 31 -1.26 -2.66 -14.06
C PRO A 31 -1.26 -3.17 -12.61
N MET A 32 -1.75 -2.36 -11.70
CA MET A 32 -1.93 -2.77 -10.31
C MET A 32 -3.24 -3.54 -10.17
N GLU A 33 -3.19 -4.77 -9.70
CA GLU A 33 -4.37 -5.55 -9.38
C GLU A 33 -4.76 -5.38 -7.91
N TYR A 34 -6.04 -5.19 -7.65
CA TYR A 34 -6.58 -5.12 -6.30
C TYR A 34 -7.94 -5.82 -6.20
N LEU A 35 -8.27 -6.30 -5.01
CA LEU A 35 -9.58 -6.87 -4.70
C LEU A 35 -10.53 -5.78 -4.23
N HIS A 36 -11.58 -5.52 -5.00
CA HIS A 36 -12.57 -4.49 -4.71
C HIS A 36 -13.49 -4.91 -3.56
N GLY A 37 -13.64 -4.05 -2.56
CA GLY A 37 -14.40 -4.33 -1.35
C GLY A 37 -13.57 -4.87 -0.18
N ALA A 38 -12.26 -5.09 -0.36
CA ALA A 38 -11.35 -5.57 0.66
C ALA A 38 -10.44 -4.48 1.27
N SER A 39 -10.70 -3.21 0.94
CA SER A 39 -9.89 -2.07 1.40
C SER A 39 -8.40 -2.18 1.01
N ASN A 40 -8.10 -2.76 -0.14
CA ASN A 40 -6.73 -2.87 -0.64
C ASN A 40 -6.18 -1.52 -1.14
N ILE A 41 -7.06 -0.61 -1.51
CA ILE A 41 -6.75 0.74 -1.95
C ILE A 41 -7.47 1.76 -1.08
N ILE A 42 -7.13 3.03 -1.23
CA ILE A 42 -7.77 4.11 -0.45
C ILE A 42 -9.28 4.17 -0.72
N PRO A 43 -10.11 4.36 0.32
CA PRO A 43 -11.57 4.30 0.20
C PRO A 43 -12.15 5.24 -0.83
N GLY A 44 -11.64 6.47 -0.92
CA GLY A 44 -12.11 7.45 -1.90
C GLY A 44 -11.88 7.02 -3.35
N LEU A 45 -10.78 6.31 -3.62
CA LEU A 45 -10.50 5.77 -4.94
C LEU A 45 -11.38 4.55 -5.23
N GLU A 46 -11.58 3.68 -4.24
CA GLU A 46 -12.42 2.50 -4.37
C GLU A 46 -13.85 2.86 -4.73
N GLN A 47 -14.46 3.82 -4.01
CA GLN A 47 -15.79 4.35 -4.33
C GLN A 47 -15.84 5.01 -5.71
N GLY A 48 -14.77 5.72 -6.07
CA GLY A 48 -14.67 6.36 -7.39
C GLY A 48 -14.68 5.37 -8.55
N LEU A 49 -14.18 4.16 -8.37
CA LEU A 49 -14.06 3.14 -9.41
C LEU A 49 -15.28 2.21 -9.49
N GLU A 50 -16.16 2.23 -8.50
CA GLU A 50 -17.35 1.38 -8.48
C GLU A 50 -18.23 1.60 -9.72
N GLY A 51 -18.67 0.50 -10.34
CA GLY A 51 -19.54 0.50 -11.52
C GLY A 51 -18.85 0.72 -12.87
N LEU A 52 -17.54 1.03 -12.90
CA LEU A 52 -16.78 1.15 -14.13
C LEU A 52 -16.57 -0.22 -14.82
N THR A 53 -16.18 -0.16 -16.09
CA THR A 53 -15.88 -1.37 -16.89
C THR A 53 -14.45 -1.32 -17.42
N ALA A 54 -13.93 -2.47 -17.82
CA ALA A 54 -12.61 -2.52 -18.48
C ALA A 54 -12.60 -1.62 -19.71
N GLY A 55 -11.58 -0.78 -19.79
CA GLY A 55 -11.41 0.26 -20.84
C GLY A 55 -11.83 1.66 -20.40
N ASP A 56 -12.59 1.78 -19.32
CA ASP A 56 -13.01 3.10 -18.81
C ASP A 56 -11.84 3.84 -18.16
N THR A 57 -11.83 5.16 -18.37
CA THR A 57 -10.88 6.06 -17.72
C THR A 57 -11.64 7.06 -16.85
N LYS A 58 -11.17 7.29 -15.65
CA LYS A 58 -11.78 8.24 -14.72
C LYS A 58 -10.74 8.97 -13.92
N THR A 59 -10.94 10.28 -13.77
CA THR A 59 -10.18 11.09 -12.83
C THR A 59 -10.94 11.17 -11.51
N VAL A 60 -10.31 10.73 -10.43
CA VAL A 60 -10.88 10.74 -9.08
C VAL A 60 -10.06 11.68 -8.22
N VAL A 61 -10.72 12.70 -7.66
CA VAL A 61 -10.10 13.60 -6.69
C VAL A 61 -10.45 13.13 -5.29
N VAL A 62 -9.43 12.75 -4.53
CA VAL A 62 -9.58 12.20 -3.18
C VAL A 62 -9.12 13.24 -2.16
N GLN A 63 -10.01 13.53 -1.20
CA GLN A 63 -9.68 14.41 -0.10
C GLN A 63 -8.70 13.73 0.86
N PRO A 64 -7.91 14.48 1.63
CA PRO A 64 -6.94 13.91 2.57
C PRO A 64 -7.54 12.91 3.54
N VAL A 65 -8.77 13.15 4.01
CA VAL A 65 -9.51 12.29 4.95
C VAL A 65 -9.77 10.90 4.37
N ASP A 66 -10.10 10.82 3.07
CA ASP A 66 -10.42 9.59 2.35
C ASP A 66 -9.19 8.97 1.66
N ALA A 67 -8.00 9.58 1.85
CA ALA A 67 -6.73 9.11 1.32
C ALA A 67 -5.80 8.65 2.46
N TYR A 68 -4.75 9.41 2.73
CA TYR A 68 -3.74 9.09 3.74
C TYR A 68 -3.96 9.82 5.08
N GLY A 69 -5.11 10.44 5.25
CA GLY A 69 -5.49 11.21 6.43
C GLY A 69 -5.03 12.67 6.40
N GLU A 70 -5.58 13.46 7.31
CA GLU A 70 -5.17 14.85 7.49
C GLU A 70 -3.78 14.92 8.15
N TYR A 71 -3.05 15.97 7.82
CA TYR A 71 -1.81 16.28 8.53
C TYR A 71 -2.13 16.63 9.98
N SER A 72 -1.50 15.97 10.93
CA SER A 72 -1.72 16.16 12.34
C SER A 72 -0.43 16.51 13.07
N ASP A 73 -0.39 17.70 13.68
CA ASP A 73 0.71 18.12 14.54
C ASP A 73 0.91 17.20 15.75
N LYS A 74 -0.13 16.44 16.13
CA LYS A 74 -0.07 15.46 17.23
C LYS A 74 0.82 14.26 16.92
N LEU A 75 1.12 14.03 15.65
CA LEU A 75 2.01 12.98 15.18
C LEU A 75 3.47 13.45 15.05
N ILE A 76 3.71 14.73 15.31
CA ILE A 76 5.06 15.27 15.40
C ILE A 76 5.56 15.05 16.83
N GLN A 77 6.64 14.31 16.95
CA GLN A 77 7.29 14.05 18.24
C GLN A 77 8.71 14.60 18.26
N ARG A 78 9.04 15.28 19.33
CA ARG A 78 10.42 15.69 19.62
C ARG A 78 11.04 14.65 20.53
N VAL A 79 12.15 14.08 20.08
CA VAL A 79 12.86 13.04 20.81
C VAL A 79 14.30 13.47 21.01
N PRO A 80 14.81 13.45 22.25
CA PRO A 80 16.21 13.76 22.54
C PRO A 80 17.13 12.81 21.76
N ILE A 81 18.24 13.36 21.21
CA ILE A 81 19.22 12.60 20.43
C ILE A 81 19.81 11.45 21.21
N ASP A 82 19.93 11.59 22.54
CA ASP A 82 20.46 10.55 23.42
C ASP A 82 19.69 9.20 23.33
N ARG A 83 18.41 9.25 22.93
CA ARG A 83 17.61 8.02 22.73
C ARG A 83 17.97 7.23 21.48
N PHE A 84 18.64 7.86 20.53
CA PHE A 84 19.11 7.19 19.31
C PHE A 84 20.49 6.54 19.49
N GLY A 85 21.11 6.73 20.65
CA GLY A 85 22.41 6.16 20.99
C GLY A 85 23.54 6.65 20.07
N ALA A 86 24.44 5.76 19.71
CA ALA A 86 25.59 6.08 18.86
C ALA A 86 25.26 6.17 17.35
N ASN A 87 23.99 5.99 16.98
CA ASN A 87 23.59 6.06 15.59
C ASN A 87 23.53 7.52 15.12
N LYS A 88 24.17 7.80 14.01
CA LYS A 88 24.03 9.11 13.34
C LYS A 88 22.58 9.27 12.90
N VAL A 89 21.97 10.34 13.36
CA VAL A 89 20.60 10.70 13.03
C VAL A 89 20.65 11.71 11.90
N GLU A 90 20.07 11.39 10.75
CA GLU A 90 20.08 12.25 9.57
C GLU A 90 18.64 12.58 9.16
N ILE A 91 18.45 13.77 8.57
CA ILE A 91 17.14 14.17 8.03
C ILE A 91 16.73 13.21 6.92
N GLY A 92 15.49 12.74 6.95
CA GLY A 92 14.94 11.77 6.00
C GLY A 92 15.06 10.31 6.42
N MET A 93 15.74 10.01 7.53
CA MET A 93 15.77 8.64 8.06
C MET A 93 14.37 8.21 8.53
N ARG A 94 14.03 6.94 8.26
CA ARG A 94 12.76 6.31 8.64
C ARG A 94 13.00 5.39 9.82
N PHE A 95 12.19 5.56 10.87
CA PHE A 95 12.19 4.72 12.05
C PHE A 95 10.84 4.07 12.27
N HIS A 96 10.87 2.80 12.64
CA HIS A 96 9.68 2.11 13.12
C HIS A 96 9.57 2.37 14.63
N ALA A 97 8.54 3.06 15.04
CA ALA A 97 8.26 3.30 16.44
C ALA A 97 6.89 2.77 16.83
N GLU A 98 6.83 2.21 18.02
CA GLU A 98 5.57 1.83 18.64
C GLU A 98 4.98 3.09 19.28
N THR A 99 3.83 3.49 18.79
CA THR A 99 3.07 4.64 19.32
C THR A 99 1.80 4.15 19.99
N ASN A 100 1.11 5.03 20.71
CA ASN A 100 -0.19 4.73 21.33
C ASN A 100 -1.26 4.29 20.30
N LEU A 101 -0.97 4.46 19.00
CA LEU A 101 -1.83 4.08 17.87
C LEU A 101 -1.26 2.89 17.08
N GLY A 102 -0.30 2.16 17.65
CA GLY A 102 0.37 1.01 17.02
C GLY A 102 1.73 1.35 16.38
N MET A 103 2.29 0.36 15.70
CA MET A 103 3.56 0.51 14.97
C MET A 103 3.39 1.49 13.81
N ARG A 104 4.21 2.53 13.80
CA ARG A 104 4.23 3.55 12.73
C ARG A 104 5.64 3.84 12.26
N VAL A 105 5.74 4.20 11.00
CA VAL A 105 6.98 4.72 10.44
C VAL A 105 7.05 6.21 10.71
N LEU A 106 8.08 6.63 11.41
CA LEU A 106 8.37 8.03 11.68
C LEU A 106 9.54 8.47 10.79
N VAL A 107 9.43 9.65 10.21
CA VAL A 107 10.47 10.25 9.38
C VAL A 107 11.09 11.44 10.11
N ILE A 108 12.41 11.52 10.11
CA ILE A 108 13.10 12.66 10.69
C ILE A 108 12.99 13.85 9.75
N ARG A 109 12.32 14.90 10.21
CA ARG A 109 12.18 16.18 9.48
C ARG A 109 13.25 17.18 9.82
N HIS A 110 13.68 17.19 11.06
CA HIS A 110 14.68 18.14 11.55
C HIS A 110 15.54 17.49 12.62
N VAL A 111 16.81 17.84 12.67
CA VAL A 111 17.76 17.38 13.68
C VAL A 111 18.50 18.59 14.20
N ASP A 112 18.39 18.84 15.50
CA ASP A 112 19.17 19.81 16.25
C ASP A 112 20.25 19.08 17.08
N GLU A 113 21.10 19.82 17.75
CA GLU A 113 22.18 19.27 18.59
C GLU A 113 21.65 18.47 19.81
N GLN A 114 20.39 18.69 20.20
CA GLN A 114 19.79 18.11 21.39
C GLN A 114 18.55 17.27 21.10
N GLU A 115 17.81 17.58 20.03
CA GLU A 115 16.53 16.97 19.73
C GLU A 115 16.43 16.61 18.22
N ALA A 116 15.75 15.52 17.93
CA ALA A 116 15.29 15.18 16.59
C ALA A 116 13.76 15.33 16.53
N VAL A 117 13.28 15.99 15.49
CA VAL A 117 11.84 16.12 15.20
C VAL A 117 11.42 15.00 14.29
N LEU A 118 10.61 14.09 14.83
CA LEU A 118 10.05 12.96 14.13
C LEU A 118 8.63 13.31 13.66
N ASP A 119 8.36 13.08 12.41
CA ASP A 119 7.03 13.24 11.80
C ASP A 119 6.45 11.85 11.49
N GLY A 120 5.33 11.54 12.14
CA GLY A 120 4.57 10.30 11.93
C GLY A 120 3.45 10.45 10.92
N ASN A 121 3.34 11.60 10.26
CA ASN A 121 2.42 11.79 9.16
C ASN A 121 2.94 11.12 7.90
N HIS A 122 2.04 10.62 7.08
CA HIS A 122 2.40 10.15 5.74
C HIS A 122 2.87 11.34 4.90
N GLU A 123 3.81 11.12 3.98
CA GLU A 123 4.35 12.18 3.10
C GLU A 123 3.26 12.87 2.25
N LEU A 124 2.16 12.17 2.03
CA LEU A 124 0.99 12.62 1.29
C LEU A 124 -0.17 13.07 2.19
N ALA A 125 -0.01 13.03 3.52
CA ALA A 125 -1.03 13.48 4.45
C ALA A 125 -1.33 14.98 4.27
N GLY A 126 -2.61 15.35 4.38
CA GLY A 126 -3.06 16.74 4.23
C GLY A 126 -3.06 17.26 2.80
N LYS A 127 -2.71 16.43 1.81
CA LYS A 127 -2.74 16.82 0.39
C LYS A 127 -3.98 16.26 -0.30
N THR A 128 -4.62 17.08 -1.12
CA THR A 128 -5.64 16.59 -2.04
C THR A 128 -4.95 15.85 -3.18
N LEU A 129 -5.33 14.62 -3.40
CA LEU A 129 -4.72 13.76 -4.40
C LEU A 129 -5.66 13.59 -5.58
N THR A 130 -5.11 13.71 -6.78
CA THR A 130 -5.82 13.47 -8.03
C THR A 130 -5.29 12.19 -8.66
N PHE A 131 -6.15 11.22 -8.81
CA PHE A 131 -5.86 9.94 -9.48
C PHE A 131 -6.47 9.94 -10.87
N ASP A 132 -5.64 9.88 -11.88
CA ASP A 132 -6.08 9.54 -13.22
C ASP A 132 -5.98 8.02 -13.34
N VAL A 133 -7.11 7.33 -13.41
CA VAL A 133 -7.17 5.87 -13.41
C VAL A 133 -7.80 5.37 -14.68
N LYS A 134 -7.20 4.33 -15.24
CA LYS A 134 -7.75 3.55 -16.34
C LYS A 134 -7.94 2.11 -15.90
N VAL A 135 -9.15 1.61 -16.01
CA VAL A 135 -9.47 0.21 -15.73
C VAL A 135 -8.99 -0.65 -16.90
N VAL A 136 -8.04 -1.53 -16.65
CA VAL A 136 -7.47 -2.43 -17.68
C VAL A 136 -8.25 -3.73 -17.75
N SER A 137 -8.55 -4.32 -16.59
CA SER A 137 -9.23 -5.60 -16.49
C SER A 137 -10.18 -5.63 -15.31
N VAL A 138 -11.23 -6.43 -15.42
CA VAL A 138 -12.16 -6.74 -14.33
C VAL A 138 -12.50 -8.21 -14.43
N ARG A 139 -12.19 -8.99 -13.39
CA ARG A 139 -12.52 -10.41 -13.28
C ARG A 139 -13.19 -10.72 -11.94
N ALA A 140 -13.91 -11.82 -11.86
CA ALA A 140 -14.40 -12.31 -10.58
C ALA A 140 -13.22 -12.72 -9.69
N ALA A 141 -13.30 -12.44 -8.39
CA ALA A 141 -12.31 -12.92 -7.44
C ALA A 141 -12.49 -14.43 -7.22
N GLU A 142 -11.40 -15.13 -7.00
CA GLU A 142 -11.41 -16.52 -6.58
C GLU A 142 -11.69 -16.63 -5.07
N LEU A 143 -12.20 -17.79 -4.64
CA LEU A 143 -12.48 -18.03 -3.23
C LEU A 143 -11.26 -17.88 -2.33
N THR A 144 -10.09 -18.23 -2.85
CA THR A 144 -8.81 -18.07 -2.19
C THR A 144 -8.41 -16.60 -2.01
N GLU A 145 -8.66 -15.78 -3.01
CA GLU A 145 -8.41 -14.33 -2.99
C GLU A 145 -9.35 -13.63 -2.01
N LEU A 146 -10.62 -14.05 -1.99
CA LEU A 146 -11.61 -13.56 -1.01
C LEU A 146 -11.23 -13.94 0.43
N ALA A 147 -10.73 -15.15 0.64
CA ALA A 147 -10.28 -15.61 1.95
C ALA A 147 -9.02 -14.88 2.43
N HIS A 148 -8.12 -14.53 1.52
CA HIS A 148 -6.87 -13.84 1.84
C HIS A 148 -7.02 -12.31 1.81
N GLY A 149 -8.07 -11.78 1.18
CA GLY A 149 -8.33 -10.35 1.08
C GLY A 149 -7.43 -9.61 0.08
N HIS A 150 -6.74 -10.33 -0.82
CA HIS A 150 -5.88 -9.73 -1.84
C HIS A 150 -5.83 -10.60 -3.10
N PRO A 151 -5.59 -10.02 -4.29
CA PRO A 151 -5.49 -10.77 -5.52
C PRO A 151 -4.22 -11.64 -5.54
N HIS A 152 -4.31 -12.81 -6.14
CA HIS A 152 -3.17 -13.68 -6.39
C HIS A 152 -2.66 -13.39 -7.80
N GLN A 153 -1.40 -12.97 -7.94
CA GLN A 153 -0.75 -12.90 -9.24
C GLN A 153 -0.49 -14.33 -9.74
N GLU A 154 -0.94 -14.62 -10.95
CA GLU A 154 -0.55 -15.86 -11.63
C GLU A 154 0.98 -15.91 -11.78
N GLY A 155 1.64 -16.73 -10.95
CA GLY A 155 3.10 -16.94 -11.02
C GLY A 155 3.82 -17.00 -9.68
N GLY A 156 3.17 -16.68 -8.55
CA GLY A 156 3.74 -16.79 -7.21
C GLY A 156 3.20 -18.03 -6.50
N CYS A 157 3.88 -19.17 -6.58
CA CYS A 157 3.62 -20.30 -5.70
C CYS A 157 3.78 -19.86 -4.26
N CYS A 158 2.67 -19.56 -3.58
CA CYS A 158 2.65 -19.52 -2.12
C CYS A 158 2.88 -20.93 -1.62
N GLY A 159 4.15 -21.26 -1.31
CA GLY A 159 4.50 -22.40 -0.52
C GLY A 159 3.87 -22.30 0.86
N GLY A 160 2.60 -22.63 0.98
CA GLY A 160 1.93 -22.82 2.25
C GLY A 160 2.44 -24.10 2.85
N GLY A 161 3.35 -24.01 3.84
CA GLY A 161 3.76 -25.12 4.65
C GLY A 161 2.59 -25.72 5.41
N GLY A 162 2.04 -26.79 4.88
CA GLY A 162 1.21 -27.76 5.59
C GLY A 162 2.08 -28.92 5.98
N CYS A 163 2.69 -28.91 7.15
CA CYS A 163 3.31 -30.08 7.73
C CYS A 163 2.20 -31.04 8.17
N GLY A 164 1.85 -31.96 7.28
CA GLY A 164 1.16 -33.19 7.63
C GLY A 164 2.20 -34.29 7.80
N SER A 165 2.42 -34.74 9.02
CA SER A 165 3.15 -35.94 9.36
C SER A 165 2.53 -37.17 8.68
N GLY A 166 3.35 -37.93 7.95
CA GLY A 166 2.94 -39.19 7.36
C GLY A 166 4.17 -39.88 6.75
N GLU A 167 4.72 -40.86 7.50
CA GLU A 167 5.77 -41.75 7.06
C GLU A 167 5.35 -42.53 5.81
N SER A 168 6.17 -42.66 4.83
CA SER A 168 6.61 -43.97 4.28
C SER A 168 7.51 -43.77 3.05
N GLU A 169 8.67 -44.32 3.19
CA GLU A 169 9.56 -45.08 2.29
C GLU A 169 9.35 -44.97 0.76
N GLY A 170 10.48 -44.71 0.12
CA GLY A 170 10.82 -45.44 -1.10
C GLY A 170 10.93 -44.61 -2.37
N GLY A 171 12.14 -44.58 -2.91
CA GLY A 171 12.32 -44.51 -4.34
C GLY A 171 13.26 -43.42 -4.83
N CYS A 172 14.55 -43.66 -4.74
CA CYS A 172 15.56 -43.13 -5.66
C CYS A 172 15.22 -43.52 -7.09
N CYS A 173 15.36 -42.57 -8.00
CA CYS A 173 15.77 -42.90 -9.37
C CYS A 173 16.81 -41.90 -9.81
N SER A 174 18.02 -42.42 -9.88
CA SER A 174 19.18 -41.91 -10.61
C SER A 174 19.01 -42.14 -12.11
N SER A 175 19.86 -41.43 -12.87
CA SER A 175 20.41 -41.73 -14.21
C SER A 175 19.49 -41.40 -15.38
N GLU A 176 19.96 -40.84 -16.43
CA GLU A 176 21.23 -40.65 -17.17
C GLU A 176 21.15 -39.39 -17.99
#